data_f576317ffedbd373eee265878b63cfe1
#
_entry.id   f576317ffedbd373eee265878b63cfe1
#
_cell.length_a   1.000
_cell.length_b   1.000
_cell.length_c   1.000
_cell.angle_alpha   90.00
_cell.angle_beta   90.00
_cell.angle_gamma   90.00
#
_symmetry.space_group_name_H-M   'P 1'
#
loop_
_entity.id
_entity.type
_entity.pdbx_description
1 polymer ?
#
loop_
_entity_poly.entity_id
_entity_poly.type
_entity_poly.pdbx_seq_one_letter_code
_entity_poly.pdbx_strand_id
1 'polypeptide(L)'
;SENVTGVIAREKGAEVETVTIIIPEPGPNDVIVKIQACGVCHTDLAYRDGDIEDAFPFLLGHEAAGIVETVGEDVTHVQEGDFVIMNWRAVCGECRACKKGEPKYCFNTHNASKKMTLEDGTELTPALGIGAFAEKTLVHEGQCTKVNPEEDPAAAGLLGCGIMAGLGAAVNTADIQRGESVAVFGLGGVGMAAIAGAKLA
;
A
#
# COMPACT_ATOMS: atom_id res chain seq x y z
N SER A 1 17.35 13.17 -6.85
CA SER A 1 16.99 11.80 -7.27
C SER A 1 18.01 10.80 -6.75
N GLU A 2 17.56 9.61 -6.43
CA GLU A 2 18.36 8.56 -5.81
C GLU A 2 18.12 7.22 -6.52
N ASN A 3 19.19 6.39 -6.61
CA ASN A 3 19.13 5.04 -7.14
C ASN A 3 18.94 4.05 -5.99
N VAL A 4 17.96 3.16 -6.12
CA VAL A 4 17.66 2.10 -5.14
C VAL A 4 17.37 0.80 -5.86
N THR A 5 17.46 -0.31 -5.14
CA THR A 5 17.09 -1.63 -5.65
C THR A 5 15.59 -1.85 -5.51
N GLY A 6 14.96 -2.43 -6.54
CA GLY A 6 13.54 -2.81 -6.50
C GLY A 6 13.25 -4.05 -7.32
N VAL A 7 12.05 -4.61 -7.14
CA VAL A 7 11.58 -5.81 -7.84
C VAL A 7 10.40 -5.45 -8.74
N ILE A 8 10.54 -5.70 -10.02
CA ILE A 8 9.53 -5.37 -11.03
C ILE A 8 8.99 -6.62 -11.76
N ALA A 9 7.77 -6.48 -12.27
CA ALA A 9 7.24 -7.30 -13.35
C ALA A 9 7.33 -6.50 -14.64
N ARG A 10 8.21 -6.90 -15.57
CA ARG A 10 8.48 -6.12 -16.78
C ARG A 10 7.37 -6.24 -17.81
N GLU A 11 6.80 -7.43 -17.92
CA GLU A 11 5.72 -7.75 -18.85
C GLU A 11 4.81 -8.85 -18.27
N LYS A 12 3.66 -9.02 -18.87
CA LYS A 12 2.63 -9.97 -18.43
C LYS A 12 3.15 -11.40 -18.32
N GLY A 13 3.04 -11.99 -17.13
CA GLY A 13 3.38 -13.38 -16.84
C GLY A 13 4.88 -13.70 -16.85
N ALA A 14 5.75 -12.69 -17.01
CA ALA A 14 7.20 -12.89 -16.91
C ALA A 14 7.64 -13.16 -15.46
N GLU A 15 8.85 -13.70 -15.32
CA GLU A 15 9.53 -13.74 -14.02
C GLU A 15 9.81 -12.33 -13.52
N VAL A 16 9.75 -12.14 -12.21
CA VAL A 16 10.10 -10.85 -11.61
C VAL A 16 11.62 -10.60 -11.68
N GLU A 17 12.00 -9.36 -11.83
CA GLU A 17 13.40 -8.93 -11.96
C GLU A 17 13.79 -8.01 -10.80
N THR A 18 15.01 -8.18 -10.30
CA THR A 18 15.63 -7.21 -9.40
C THR A 18 16.41 -6.20 -10.26
N VAL A 19 16.05 -4.94 -10.15
CA VAL A 19 16.59 -3.85 -10.99
C VAL A 19 16.94 -2.63 -10.15
N THR A 20 17.76 -1.74 -10.72
CA THR A 20 17.93 -0.38 -10.21
C THR A 20 16.75 0.48 -10.64
N ILE A 21 16.16 1.17 -9.70
CA ILE A 21 15.10 2.15 -9.93
C ILE A 21 15.57 3.55 -9.47
N ILE A 22 15.08 4.57 -10.13
CA ILE A 22 15.38 5.97 -9.81
C ILE A 22 14.16 6.56 -9.12
N ILE A 23 14.35 6.99 -7.88
CA ILE A 23 13.35 7.75 -7.13
C ILE A 23 13.63 9.23 -7.36
N PRO A 24 12.68 10.00 -7.92
CA PRO A 24 12.82 11.44 -8.09
C PRO A 24 12.72 12.17 -6.75
N GLU A 25 13.09 13.45 -6.72
CA GLU A 25 12.73 14.33 -5.61
C GLU A 25 11.21 14.36 -5.44
N PRO A 26 10.67 14.33 -4.21
CA PRO A 26 9.24 14.29 -3.98
C PRO A 26 8.54 15.53 -4.56
N GLY A 27 7.32 15.34 -5.04
CA GLY A 27 6.43 16.46 -5.36
C GLY A 27 5.85 17.08 -4.09
N PRO A 28 5.05 18.17 -4.19
CA PRO A 28 4.58 18.93 -3.02
C PRO A 28 3.90 18.09 -1.93
N ASN A 29 3.07 17.12 -2.30
CA ASN A 29 2.38 16.23 -1.36
C ASN A 29 2.93 14.80 -1.34
N ASP A 30 4.11 14.58 -1.93
CA ASP A 30 4.73 13.27 -2.00
C ASP A 30 5.66 13.02 -0.80
N VAL A 31 5.84 11.76 -0.50
CA VAL A 31 6.66 11.26 0.62
C VAL A 31 7.56 10.15 0.11
N ILE A 32 8.86 10.22 0.40
CA ILE A 32 9.79 9.11 0.21
C ILE A 32 9.84 8.31 1.52
N VAL A 33 9.52 7.03 1.42
CA VAL A 33 9.54 6.10 2.57
C VAL A 33 10.63 5.06 2.36
N LYS A 34 11.55 4.96 3.34
CA LYS A 34 12.52 3.87 3.42
C LYS A 34 11.83 2.63 3.97
N ILE A 35 11.73 1.60 3.14
CA ILE A 35 11.00 0.38 3.48
C ILE A 35 11.79 -0.44 4.50
N GLN A 36 11.10 -0.88 5.55
CA GLN A 36 11.65 -1.79 6.55
C GLN A 36 11.14 -3.22 6.37
N ALA A 37 9.89 -3.37 5.94
CA ALA A 37 9.29 -4.65 5.60
C ALA A 37 8.16 -4.46 4.59
N CYS A 38 7.98 -5.46 3.73
CA CYS A 38 6.83 -5.55 2.82
C CYS A 38 6.36 -7.00 2.73
N GLY A 39 5.09 -7.23 3.01
CA GLY A 39 4.43 -8.52 2.84
C GLY A 39 4.21 -8.86 1.38
N VAL A 40 4.11 -10.16 1.08
CA VAL A 40 3.76 -10.69 -0.24
C VAL A 40 2.29 -11.09 -0.25
N CYS A 41 1.52 -10.51 -1.15
CA CYS A 41 0.10 -10.73 -1.31
C CYS A 41 -0.20 -11.46 -2.63
N HIS A 42 -1.32 -12.16 -2.72
CA HIS A 42 -1.78 -12.72 -3.99
C HIS A 42 -2.03 -11.64 -5.06
N THR A 43 -2.33 -10.45 -4.65
CA THR A 43 -2.47 -9.28 -5.53
C THR A 43 -1.18 -8.96 -6.30
N ASP A 44 0.01 -9.20 -5.73
CA ASP A 44 1.28 -9.01 -6.44
C ASP A 44 1.41 -10.00 -7.61
N LEU A 45 0.95 -11.25 -7.43
CA LEU A 45 0.87 -12.24 -8.51
C LEU A 45 -0.14 -11.80 -9.58
N ALA A 46 -1.30 -11.31 -9.18
CA ALA A 46 -2.32 -10.84 -10.11
C ALA A 46 -1.85 -9.63 -10.95
N TYR A 47 -1.04 -8.73 -10.38
CA TYR A 47 -0.35 -7.68 -11.15
C TYR A 47 0.67 -8.26 -12.11
N ARG A 48 1.53 -9.18 -11.66
CA ARG A 48 2.52 -9.86 -12.52
C ARG A 48 1.84 -10.58 -13.70
N ASP A 49 0.73 -11.24 -13.42
CA ASP A 49 0.01 -12.05 -14.42
C ASP A 49 -0.92 -11.20 -15.31
N GLY A 50 -1.02 -9.88 -15.06
CA GLY A 50 -1.85 -8.95 -15.84
C GLY A 50 -3.35 -9.20 -15.68
N ASP A 51 -3.78 -9.69 -14.52
CA ASP A 51 -5.19 -9.97 -14.22
C ASP A 51 -5.93 -8.74 -13.68
N ILE A 52 -5.19 -7.72 -13.23
CA ILE A 52 -5.75 -6.48 -12.68
C ILE A 52 -5.63 -5.35 -13.69
N GLU A 53 -4.43 -5.16 -14.27
CA GLU A 53 -4.09 -4.04 -15.12
C GLU A 53 -2.97 -4.44 -16.11
N ASP A 54 -2.85 -3.71 -17.22
CA ASP A 54 -1.87 -3.96 -18.28
C ASP A 54 -0.81 -2.85 -18.40
N ALA A 55 -0.65 -2.01 -17.38
CA ALA A 55 0.27 -0.85 -17.38
C ALA A 55 1.71 -1.22 -16.98
N PHE A 56 2.29 -2.23 -17.63
CA PHE A 56 3.68 -2.66 -17.40
C PHE A 56 4.71 -1.59 -17.82
N PRO A 57 5.90 -1.59 -17.17
CA PRO A 57 6.36 -2.44 -16.09
C PRO A 57 5.81 -2.03 -14.72
N PHE A 58 5.45 -3.00 -13.88
CA PHE A 58 4.99 -2.77 -12.51
C PHE A 58 6.12 -2.87 -11.50
N LEU A 59 6.24 -1.88 -10.61
CA LEU A 59 6.96 -2.01 -9.34
C LEU A 59 6.00 -2.64 -8.33
N LEU A 60 6.28 -3.85 -7.88
CA LEU A 60 5.41 -4.64 -7.03
C LEU A 60 5.51 -4.27 -5.55
N GLY A 61 4.67 -4.89 -4.72
CA GLY A 61 4.65 -4.70 -3.26
C GLY A 61 3.71 -3.58 -2.79
N HIS A 62 2.87 -3.87 -1.80
CA HIS A 62 1.89 -2.91 -1.30
C HIS A 62 1.51 -3.10 0.19
N GLU A 63 1.99 -4.16 0.84
CA GLU A 63 1.77 -4.42 2.27
C GLU A 63 2.98 -3.98 3.09
N ALA A 64 3.24 -2.68 3.16
CA ALA A 64 4.53 -2.20 3.62
C ALA A 64 4.47 -1.26 4.82
N ALA A 65 5.56 -1.33 5.60
CA ALA A 65 5.89 -0.38 6.66
C ALA A 65 7.31 0.14 6.48
N GLY A 66 7.55 1.38 6.90
CA GLY A 66 8.85 2.00 6.77
C GLY A 66 8.96 3.33 7.50
N ILE A 67 10.11 3.97 7.33
CA ILE A 67 10.40 5.27 7.92
C ILE A 67 10.30 6.35 6.85
N VAL A 68 9.59 7.41 7.14
CA VAL A 68 9.55 8.62 6.31
C VAL A 68 10.97 9.21 6.27
N GLU A 69 11.53 9.34 5.06
CA GLU A 69 12.88 9.86 4.87
C GLU A 69 12.88 11.31 4.36
N THR A 70 11.98 11.62 3.43
CA THR A 70 11.86 12.96 2.85
C THR A 70 10.40 13.27 2.56
N VAL A 71 10.00 14.51 2.79
CA VAL A 71 8.64 14.98 2.54
C VAL A 71 8.63 16.15 1.57
N GLY A 72 7.58 16.26 0.77
CA GLY A 72 7.30 17.42 -0.07
C GLY A 72 6.89 18.65 0.74
N GLU A 73 6.93 19.83 0.12
CA GLU A 73 6.74 21.13 0.80
C GLU A 73 5.33 21.33 1.38
N ASP A 74 4.31 20.66 0.84
CA ASP A 74 2.91 20.76 1.27
C ASP A 74 2.46 19.60 2.15
N VAL A 75 3.37 18.64 2.47
CA VAL A 75 3.06 17.49 3.33
C VAL A 75 2.77 17.96 4.75
N THR A 76 1.65 17.52 5.31
CA THR A 76 1.17 17.91 6.65
C THR A 76 0.87 16.75 7.59
N HIS A 77 0.63 15.54 7.05
CA HIS A 77 0.20 14.39 7.85
C HIS A 77 1.33 13.62 8.52
N VAL A 78 2.52 13.65 7.92
CA VAL A 78 3.70 12.92 8.39
C VAL A 78 4.93 13.81 8.29
N GLN A 79 6.00 13.45 8.98
CA GLN A 79 7.27 14.15 8.96
C GLN A 79 8.43 13.15 8.89
N GLU A 80 9.60 13.63 8.55
CA GLU A 80 10.83 12.82 8.54
C GLU A 80 11.05 12.13 9.89
N GLY A 81 11.40 10.85 9.84
CA GLY A 81 11.58 10.00 11.01
C GLY A 81 10.32 9.29 11.50
N ASP A 82 9.14 9.64 11.00
CA ASP A 82 7.90 8.94 11.37
C ASP A 82 7.90 7.50 10.85
N PHE A 83 7.49 6.56 11.71
CA PHE A 83 7.20 5.18 11.30
C PHE A 83 5.78 5.09 10.79
N VAL A 84 5.64 4.63 9.54
CA VAL A 84 4.36 4.61 8.81
C VAL A 84 4.07 3.24 8.21
N ILE A 85 2.78 2.91 8.13
CA ILE A 85 2.25 1.87 7.26
C ILE A 85 1.62 2.51 6.04
N MET A 86 1.59 1.78 4.93
CA MET A 86 1.05 2.28 3.67
C MET A 86 -0.30 1.69 3.35
N ASN A 87 -1.17 2.52 2.76
CA ASN A 87 -2.49 2.15 2.28
C ASN A 87 -2.64 2.60 0.83
N TRP A 88 -3.28 1.79 0.02
CA TRP A 88 -3.46 2.04 -1.42
C TRP A 88 -4.49 3.13 -1.75
N ARG A 89 -5.19 3.71 -0.76
CA ARG A 89 -6.21 4.75 -0.96
C ARG A 89 -5.92 6.01 -0.16
N ALA A 90 -5.25 6.98 -0.79
CA ALA A 90 -5.23 8.34 -0.30
C ALA A 90 -6.55 9.03 -0.68
N VAL A 91 -7.51 9.09 0.25
CA VAL A 91 -8.83 9.67 -0.01
C VAL A 91 -8.76 11.20 -0.09
N CYS A 92 -9.46 11.81 -1.06
CA CYS A 92 -9.39 13.24 -1.31
C CYS A 92 -10.06 14.15 -0.25
N GLY A 93 -10.90 13.61 0.63
CA GLY A 93 -11.64 14.39 1.62
C GLY A 93 -12.78 15.26 1.08
N GLU A 94 -12.79 15.58 -0.21
CA GLU A 94 -13.63 16.63 -0.80
C GLU A 94 -14.78 16.12 -1.70
N CYS A 95 -14.67 14.91 -2.25
CA CYS A 95 -15.71 14.37 -3.12
C CYS A 95 -17.01 14.09 -2.35
N ARG A 96 -18.09 13.86 -3.08
CA ARG A 96 -19.40 13.61 -2.50
C ARG A 96 -19.42 12.47 -1.49
N ALA A 97 -18.66 11.39 -1.74
CA ALA A 97 -18.56 10.26 -0.81
C ALA A 97 -17.84 10.66 0.48
N CYS A 98 -16.71 11.35 0.38
CA CYS A 98 -15.95 11.83 1.53
C CYS A 98 -16.78 12.80 2.39
N LYS A 99 -17.45 13.77 1.76
CA LYS A 99 -18.32 14.74 2.45
C LYS A 99 -19.54 14.10 3.14
N LYS A 100 -19.95 12.91 2.72
CA LYS A 100 -21.02 12.13 3.37
C LYS A 100 -20.51 11.23 4.49
N GLY A 101 -19.21 11.25 4.82
CA GLY A 101 -18.61 10.35 5.82
C GLY A 101 -18.38 8.93 5.30
N GLU A 102 -18.37 8.74 3.99
CA GLU A 102 -18.16 7.45 3.32
C GLU A 102 -16.85 7.43 2.49
N PRO A 103 -15.68 7.71 3.11
CA PRO A 103 -14.40 7.82 2.38
C PRO A 103 -14.00 6.53 1.67
N LYS A 104 -14.48 5.37 2.10
CA LYS A 104 -14.29 4.08 1.43
C LYS A 104 -14.80 4.08 -0.03
N TYR A 105 -15.71 4.96 -0.37
CA TYR A 105 -16.23 5.17 -1.74
C TYR A 105 -15.66 6.43 -2.39
N CYS A 106 -14.49 6.90 -1.98
CA CYS A 106 -13.86 8.05 -2.60
C CYS A 106 -13.71 7.84 -4.11
N PHE A 107 -14.13 8.86 -4.89
CA PHE A 107 -14.05 8.82 -6.36
C PHE A 107 -12.73 9.37 -6.90
N ASN A 108 -11.94 10.01 -6.05
CA ASN A 108 -10.75 10.77 -6.45
C ASN A 108 -9.61 10.52 -5.48
N THR A 109 -9.10 9.29 -5.48
CA THR A 109 -7.93 8.92 -4.67
C THR A 109 -6.66 9.47 -5.31
N HIS A 110 -5.70 9.85 -4.48
CA HIS A 110 -4.42 10.39 -4.90
C HIS A 110 -3.31 9.32 -4.87
N ASN A 111 -2.36 9.45 -5.76
CA ASN A 111 -1.08 8.74 -5.77
C ASN A 111 0.03 9.78 -5.86
N ALA A 112 1.30 9.36 -5.75
CA ALA A 112 2.43 10.25 -5.94
C ALA A 112 2.33 11.01 -7.27
N SER A 113 2.69 12.28 -7.23
CA SER A 113 2.60 13.19 -8.39
C SER A 113 3.70 12.93 -9.42
N LYS A 114 4.83 12.37 -8.98
CA LYS A 114 5.97 12.02 -9.84
C LYS A 114 6.08 10.51 -10.01
N LYS A 115 6.79 10.11 -11.06
CA LYS A 115 7.00 8.70 -11.39
C LYS A 115 8.41 8.26 -11.02
N MET A 116 8.50 7.07 -10.44
CA MET A 116 9.75 6.32 -10.36
C MET A 116 10.07 5.75 -11.75
N THR A 117 11.33 5.65 -12.09
CA THR A 117 11.76 5.18 -13.43
C THR A 117 12.85 4.13 -13.34
N LEU A 118 13.07 3.41 -14.42
CA LEU A 118 14.29 2.65 -14.65
C LEU A 118 15.44 3.59 -15.08
N GLU A 119 16.68 3.07 -15.14
CA GLU A 119 17.86 3.84 -15.57
C GLU A 119 17.76 4.35 -17.02
N ASP A 120 16.99 3.67 -17.88
CA ASP A 120 16.75 4.07 -19.27
C ASP A 120 15.64 5.11 -19.41
N GLY A 121 15.04 5.56 -18.29
CA GLY A 121 13.95 6.52 -18.26
C GLY A 121 12.55 5.91 -18.40
N THR A 122 12.42 4.58 -18.52
CA THR A 122 11.12 3.91 -18.55
C THR A 122 10.36 4.16 -17.24
N GLU A 123 9.15 4.72 -17.31
CA GLU A 123 8.31 4.95 -16.14
C GLU A 123 7.80 3.63 -15.56
N LEU A 124 7.80 3.54 -14.23
CA LEU A 124 7.25 2.41 -13.50
C LEU A 124 5.82 2.71 -13.03
N THR A 125 4.96 1.71 -13.12
CA THR A 125 3.64 1.73 -12.49
C THR A 125 3.74 1.07 -11.13
N PRO A 126 3.61 1.82 -10.01
CA PRO A 126 3.63 1.21 -8.69
C PRO A 126 2.35 0.42 -8.43
N ALA A 127 2.47 -0.86 -8.07
CA ALA A 127 1.32 -1.71 -7.73
C ALA A 127 0.50 -1.06 -6.61
N LEU A 128 -0.80 -0.90 -6.83
CA LEU A 128 -1.73 -0.18 -5.94
C LEU A 128 -1.26 1.25 -5.58
N GLY A 129 -0.47 1.89 -6.45
CA GLY A 129 0.10 3.22 -6.20
C GLY A 129 1.17 3.25 -5.11
N ILE A 130 1.69 2.11 -4.67
CA ILE A 130 2.68 1.98 -3.58
C ILE A 130 4.05 1.52 -4.10
N GLY A 131 4.13 0.33 -4.71
CA GLY A 131 5.39 -0.18 -5.27
C GLY A 131 6.49 -0.33 -4.21
N ALA A 132 6.28 -1.15 -3.20
CA ALA A 132 7.14 -1.24 -2.02
C ALA A 132 8.10 -2.45 -1.98
N PHE A 133 8.16 -3.29 -3.03
CA PHE A 133 9.26 -4.24 -3.17
C PHE A 133 10.51 -3.51 -3.65
N ALA A 134 10.95 -2.54 -2.86
CA ALA A 134 12.11 -1.70 -3.09
C ALA A 134 12.71 -1.25 -1.75
N GLU A 135 13.95 -0.79 -1.77
CA GLU A 135 14.57 -0.20 -0.57
C GLU A 135 13.85 1.07 -0.13
N LYS A 136 13.32 1.83 -1.09
CA LYS A 136 12.50 3.03 -0.86
C LYS A 136 11.39 3.10 -1.89
N THR A 137 10.30 3.79 -1.56
CA THR A 137 9.22 4.10 -2.50
C THR A 137 8.76 5.54 -2.37
N LEU A 138 8.10 6.02 -3.42
CA LEU A 138 7.50 7.35 -3.49
C LEU A 138 5.98 7.22 -3.49
N VAL A 139 5.32 7.79 -2.49
CA VAL A 139 3.86 7.73 -2.29
C VAL A 139 3.29 9.11 -2.00
N HIS A 140 1.99 9.29 -2.14
CA HIS A 140 1.30 10.50 -1.66
C HIS A 140 1.15 10.44 -0.13
N GLU A 141 1.25 11.58 0.59
CA GLU A 141 1.12 11.63 2.06
C GLU A 141 -0.12 10.92 2.60
N GLY A 142 -1.25 11.02 1.91
CA GLY A 142 -2.51 10.36 2.27
C GLY A 142 -2.49 8.83 2.17
N GLN A 143 -1.43 8.24 1.62
CA GLN A 143 -1.20 6.80 1.63
C GLN A 143 -0.41 6.36 2.88
N CYS A 144 0.12 7.28 3.67
CA CYS A 144 0.89 7.03 4.88
C CYS A 144 0.01 7.15 6.13
N THR A 145 0.07 6.17 7.01
CA THR A 145 -0.54 6.23 8.35
C THR A 145 0.54 6.05 9.38
N LYS A 146 0.74 7.07 10.23
CA LYS A 146 1.69 7.00 11.32
C LYS A 146 1.23 6.01 12.39
N VAL A 147 2.13 5.14 12.81
CA VAL A 147 1.90 4.13 13.85
C VAL A 147 3.00 4.19 14.92
N ASN A 148 2.84 3.42 15.99
CA ASN A 148 3.83 3.36 17.05
C ASN A 148 5.18 2.84 16.50
N PRO A 149 6.29 3.59 16.66
CA PRO A 149 7.59 3.19 16.12
C PRO A 149 8.22 1.95 16.78
N GLU A 150 7.66 1.48 17.89
CA GLU A 150 8.10 0.26 18.58
C GLU A 150 7.47 -1.02 18.01
N GLU A 151 6.51 -0.90 17.09
CA GLU A 151 5.86 -2.05 16.46
C GLU A 151 6.80 -2.75 15.46
N ASP A 152 6.62 -4.07 15.33
CA ASP A 152 7.35 -4.88 14.35
C ASP A 152 6.94 -4.44 12.92
N PRO A 153 7.87 -3.99 12.07
CA PRO A 153 7.56 -3.54 10.72
C PRO A 153 6.89 -4.63 9.85
N ALA A 154 7.26 -5.89 10.03
CA ALA A 154 6.66 -6.99 9.27
C ALA A 154 5.19 -7.22 9.65
N ALA A 155 4.84 -7.08 10.92
CA ALA A 155 3.47 -7.15 11.38
C ALA A 155 2.68 -5.89 11.00
N ALA A 156 3.27 -4.71 11.17
CA ALA A 156 2.64 -3.43 10.88
C ALA A 156 2.27 -3.29 9.40
N GLY A 157 3.15 -3.68 8.47
CA GLY A 157 2.90 -3.60 7.03
C GLY A 157 1.65 -4.36 6.57
N LEU A 158 1.30 -5.46 7.23
CA LEU A 158 0.11 -6.26 6.91
C LEU A 158 -1.22 -5.54 7.20
N LEU A 159 -1.19 -4.50 8.07
CA LEU A 159 -2.38 -3.72 8.41
C LEU A 159 -2.95 -2.97 7.21
N GLY A 160 -2.11 -2.61 6.24
CA GLY A 160 -2.52 -1.86 5.04
C GLY A 160 -3.34 -2.66 4.02
N CYS A 161 -3.35 -3.99 4.08
CA CYS A 161 -4.06 -4.85 3.12
C CYS A 161 -4.73 -6.05 3.79
N GLY A 162 -4.01 -7.13 4.04
CA GLY A 162 -4.59 -8.44 4.44
C GLY A 162 -5.39 -8.38 5.73
N ILE A 163 -4.88 -7.69 6.76
CA ILE A 163 -5.57 -7.56 8.04
C ILE A 163 -6.82 -6.69 7.88
N MET A 164 -6.69 -5.54 7.23
CA MET A 164 -7.84 -4.65 6.98
C MET A 164 -8.94 -5.35 6.17
N ALA A 165 -8.56 -6.14 5.15
CA ALA A 165 -9.52 -6.86 4.31
C ALA A 165 -10.29 -7.91 5.12
N GLY A 166 -9.59 -8.75 5.89
CA GLY A 166 -10.23 -9.81 6.68
C GLY A 166 -11.10 -9.28 7.81
N LEU A 167 -10.56 -8.34 8.58
CA LEU A 167 -11.29 -7.71 9.68
C LEU A 167 -12.52 -6.94 9.16
N GLY A 168 -12.35 -6.16 8.10
CA GLY A 168 -13.43 -5.42 7.46
C GLY A 168 -14.51 -6.32 6.84
N ALA A 169 -14.12 -7.48 6.30
CA ALA A 169 -15.08 -8.46 5.80
C ALA A 169 -16.01 -8.97 6.92
N ALA A 170 -15.47 -9.24 8.10
CA ALA A 170 -16.25 -9.71 9.24
C ALA A 170 -17.13 -8.58 9.83
N VAL A 171 -16.49 -7.44 10.15
CA VAL A 171 -17.16 -6.37 10.91
C VAL A 171 -18.08 -5.52 10.04
N ASN A 172 -17.60 -5.12 8.83
CA ASN A 172 -18.30 -4.14 8.01
C ASN A 172 -19.16 -4.77 6.89
N THR A 173 -18.71 -5.90 6.30
CA THR A 173 -19.40 -6.49 5.15
C THR A 173 -20.39 -7.54 5.58
N ALA A 174 -19.98 -8.47 6.43
CA ALA A 174 -20.86 -9.49 6.99
C ALA A 174 -21.75 -8.95 8.11
N ASP A 175 -21.37 -7.81 8.70
CA ASP A 175 -22.10 -7.16 9.80
C ASP A 175 -22.41 -8.13 10.95
N ILE A 176 -21.40 -8.92 11.34
CA ILE A 176 -21.52 -9.97 12.36
C ILE A 176 -21.97 -9.35 13.67
N GLN A 177 -23.00 -9.94 14.26
CA GLN A 177 -23.58 -9.48 15.51
C GLN A 177 -23.20 -10.42 16.68
N ARG A 178 -23.18 -9.86 17.89
CA ARG A 178 -22.88 -10.61 19.11
C ARG A 178 -23.81 -11.82 19.27
N GLY A 179 -23.23 -13.00 19.48
CA GLY A 179 -23.92 -14.28 19.64
C GLY A 179 -24.13 -15.06 18.36
N GLU A 180 -23.74 -14.54 17.22
CA GLU A 180 -23.76 -15.28 15.96
C GLU A 180 -22.62 -16.30 15.86
N SER A 181 -22.83 -17.34 15.05
CA SER A 181 -21.80 -18.34 14.71
C SER A 181 -21.24 -18.05 13.35
N VAL A 182 -19.91 -18.04 13.25
CA VAL A 182 -19.17 -17.72 12.01
C VAL A 182 -18.29 -18.90 11.60
N ALA A 183 -18.34 -19.27 10.32
CA ALA A 183 -17.43 -20.23 9.71
C ALA A 183 -16.51 -19.51 8.73
N VAL A 184 -15.20 -19.69 8.90
CA VAL A 184 -14.18 -19.11 8.02
C VAL A 184 -13.48 -20.23 7.25
N PHE A 185 -13.55 -20.18 5.92
CA PHE A 185 -12.90 -21.11 5.02
C PHE A 185 -11.59 -20.49 4.50
N GLY A 186 -10.46 -21.10 4.84
CA GLY A 186 -9.12 -20.59 4.56
C GLY A 186 -8.49 -19.88 5.77
N LEU A 187 -7.27 -20.31 6.14
CA LEU A 187 -6.55 -19.83 7.32
C LEU A 187 -5.24 -19.11 6.96
N GLY A 188 -5.21 -18.44 5.80
CA GLY A 188 -4.17 -17.47 5.46
C GLY A 188 -4.39 -16.14 6.20
N GLY A 189 -3.58 -15.13 5.91
CA GLY A 189 -3.60 -13.83 6.61
C GLY A 189 -5.00 -13.19 6.66
N VAL A 190 -5.71 -13.15 5.55
CA VAL A 190 -7.09 -12.61 5.48
C VAL A 190 -8.06 -13.44 6.34
N GLY A 191 -8.00 -14.77 6.29
CA GLY A 191 -8.87 -15.64 7.09
C GLY A 191 -8.62 -15.50 8.59
N MET A 192 -7.36 -15.42 9.01
CA MET A 192 -7.02 -15.18 10.42
C MET A 192 -7.49 -13.78 10.88
N ALA A 193 -7.38 -12.78 10.04
CA ALA A 193 -7.90 -11.44 10.33
C ALA A 193 -9.45 -11.43 10.40
N ALA A 194 -10.14 -12.21 9.56
CA ALA A 194 -11.58 -12.37 9.63
C ALA A 194 -12.03 -13.04 10.95
N ILE A 195 -11.29 -14.06 11.43
CA ILE A 195 -11.54 -14.67 12.75
C ILE A 195 -11.36 -13.64 13.88
N ALA A 196 -10.31 -12.82 13.79
CA ALA A 196 -10.10 -11.76 14.76
C ALA A 196 -11.23 -10.73 14.73
N GLY A 197 -11.67 -10.31 13.53
CA GLY A 197 -12.80 -9.42 13.33
C GLY A 197 -14.11 -9.98 13.90
N ALA A 198 -14.39 -11.27 13.65
CA ALA A 198 -15.58 -11.94 14.19
C ALA A 198 -15.58 -12.07 15.72
N LYS A 199 -14.40 -12.06 16.37
CA LYS A 199 -14.30 -12.03 17.82
C LYS A 199 -14.48 -10.65 18.42
N LEU A 200 -14.25 -9.59 17.65
CA LEU A 200 -14.42 -8.21 18.09
C LEU A 200 -15.88 -7.73 17.96
N ALA A 201 -16.64 -8.32 17.04
CA ALA A 201 -18.06 -8.07 16.86
C ALA A 201 -18.89 -8.72 17.97
#